data_90ecb238e30606a669678ba217c8075c
#
_entry.id   90ecb238e30606a669678ba217c8075c
#
_cell.length_a   1.000
_cell.length_b   1.000
_cell.length_c   1.000
_cell.angle_alpha   90.00
_cell.angle_beta   90.00
_cell.angle_gamma   90.00
#
_symmetry.space_group_name_H-M   'P 1'
#
loop_
_entity.id
_entity.type
_entity.pdbx_description
1 polymer ?
#
loop_
_entity_poly.entity_id
_entity_poly.type
_entity_poly.pdbx_seq_one_letter_code
_entity_poly.pdbx_strand_id
1 'polypeptide(L)'
;MPQQVLRTLILLLLSVTATAQELTLYVLPAPKPINWHSPSSLVFSYINNAIVANKYGRGQKHAIGHVMVELKFKDRYALVGTTATSNRYMMHKVMHRGWGLGILFATINGKLEEADINQPQLQERAASGEMAYIRYKINAQMFERLWAYLQEYKARGYDKYYNGENNPRAGKGAGCSAFGHSFLEVGGLQHILNDSAWKIDVSVQEGLIGKPIADRRVSIFILMIKARWAKETNKYRRLQYYEPTLMYNDVLSKMNNNTIGTKDSAGQAKGIVIDASTLQPPDEPIWQD
;
A
#
# COMPACT_ATOMS: atom_id res chain seq x y z
N MET A 1 40.50 30.02 33.16
CA MET A 1 39.19 30.09 32.49
C MET A 1 39.08 29.59 31.05
N PRO A 2 40.14 29.23 30.30
CA PRO A 2 39.97 28.75 28.91
C PRO A 2 39.58 27.28 28.75
N GLN A 3 39.91 26.41 29.72
CA GLN A 3 39.67 24.95 29.55
C GLN A 3 38.22 24.51 29.74
N GLN A 4 37.41 25.20 30.52
CA GLN A 4 35.98 24.87 30.72
C GLN A 4 35.16 25.28 29.50
N VAL A 5 35.46 26.40 28.86
CA VAL A 5 34.76 26.88 27.66
C VAL A 5 35.04 25.93 26.47
N LEU A 6 36.26 25.42 26.36
CA LEU A 6 36.63 24.48 25.31
C LEU A 6 35.95 23.10 25.47
N ARG A 7 35.76 22.63 26.73
CA ARG A 7 35.04 21.39 27.01
C ARG A 7 33.53 21.49 26.72
N THR A 8 32.92 22.65 27.01
CA THR A 8 31.50 22.88 26.70
C THR A 8 31.27 23.01 25.19
N LEU A 9 32.19 23.62 24.46
CA LEU A 9 32.13 23.72 22.99
C LEU A 9 32.28 22.35 22.28
N ILE A 10 33.15 21.49 22.81
CA ILE A 10 33.36 20.12 22.28
C ILE A 10 32.12 19.23 22.57
N LEU A 11 31.44 19.41 23.71
CA LEU A 11 30.18 18.70 24.01
C LEU A 11 29.00 19.19 23.15
N LEU A 12 29.00 20.44 22.72
CA LEU A 12 27.98 20.99 21.82
C LEU A 12 28.21 20.58 20.36
N LEU A 13 29.44 20.26 19.95
CA LEU A 13 29.77 19.78 18.61
C LEU A 13 29.53 18.27 18.42
N LEU A 14 29.27 17.53 19.51
CA LEU A 14 28.95 16.11 19.50
C LEU A 14 27.45 15.82 19.52
N SER A 15 26.59 16.84 19.41
CA SER A 15 25.21 16.62 18.97
C SER A 15 25.23 16.23 17.49
N VAL A 16 25.79 15.04 17.19
CA VAL A 16 25.50 14.31 15.98
C VAL A 16 23.99 14.25 15.90
N THR A 17 23.40 15.02 15.02
CA THR A 17 22.00 14.83 14.63
C THR A 17 21.91 13.38 14.16
N ALA A 18 21.54 12.50 15.06
CA ALA A 18 21.23 11.12 14.72
C ALA A 18 20.14 11.22 13.66
N THR A 19 20.53 11.09 12.38
CA THR A 19 19.56 11.01 11.30
C THR A 19 18.76 9.75 11.57
N ALA A 20 17.52 9.94 12.03
CA ALA A 20 16.65 8.83 12.35
C ALA A 20 16.47 7.97 11.11
N GLN A 21 16.63 6.66 11.29
CA GLN A 21 16.22 5.69 10.29
C GLN A 21 14.68 5.64 10.30
N GLU A 22 14.08 5.79 9.14
CA GLU A 22 12.64 5.85 9.03
C GLU A 22 12.11 4.89 7.95
N LEU A 23 11.02 4.22 8.31
CA LEU A 23 10.09 3.60 7.38
C LEU A 23 8.80 4.39 7.44
N THR A 24 8.31 4.91 6.31
CA THR A 24 7.00 5.56 6.25
C THR A 24 6.10 4.86 5.22
N LEU A 25 4.89 4.53 5.66
CA LEU A 25 3.82 4.13 4.76
C LEU A 25 2.91 5.34 4.52
N TYR A 26 2.81 5.77 3.28
CA TYR A 26 1.84 6.77 2.84
C TYR A 26 0.62 6.08 2.27
N VAL A 27 -0.54 6.48 2.73
CA VAL A 27 -1.83 5.89 2.34
C VAL A 27 -2.70 6.95 1.70
N LEU A 28 -3.01 6.75 0.43
CA LEU A 28 -3.86 7.61 -0.37
C LEU A 28 -5.21 6.91 -0.55
N PRO A 29 -6.31 7.45 -0.02
CA PRO A 29 -7.62 6.84 -0.19
C PRO A 29 -8.09 6.90 -1.65
N ALA A 30 -9.04 6.06 -2.01
CA ALA A 30 -9.77 6.20 -3.26
C ALA A 30 -10.53 7.55 -3.29
N PRO A 31 -10.78 8.13 -4.48
CA PRO A 31 -11.54 9.40 -4.61
C PRO A 31 -12.89 9.38 -3.91
N LYS A 32 -13.56 8.24 -3.93
CA LYS A 32 -14.73 7.91 -3.12
C LYS A 32 -14.54 6.50 -2.56
N PRO A 33 -15.06 6.17 -1.37
CA PRO A 33 -14.95 4.84 -0.80
C PRO A 33 -15.44 3.75 -1.77
N ILE A 34 -14.67 2.69 -1.91
CA ILE A 34 -15.06 1.52 -2.70
C ILE A 34 -16.14 0.77 -1.94
N ASN A 35 -17.24 0.46 -2.62
CA ASN A 35 -18.35 -0.28 -2.02
C ASN A 35 -18.20 -1.79 -2.26
N TRP A 36 -17.75 -2.49 -1.24
CA TRP A 36 -17.54 -3.94 -1.25
C TRP A 36 -18.78 -4.77 -0.86
N HIS A 37 -19.97 -4.14 -0.79
CA HIS A 37 -21.20 -4.85 -0.40
C HIS A 37 -21.61 -5.96 -1.38
N SER A 38 -21.36 -5.76 -2.66
CA SER A 38 -21.71 -6.72 -3.72
C SER A 38 -20.80 -6.56 -4.94
N PRO A 39 -20.78 -7.54 -5.86
CA PRO A 39 -20.08 -7.40 -7.14
C PRO A 39 -20.52 -6.16 -7.94
N SER A 40 -21.82 -5.89 -8.01
CA SER A 40 -22.33 -4.70 -8.71
C SER A 40 -21.90 -3.41 -8.04
N SER A 41 -21.99 -3.31 -6.71
CA SER A 41 -21.55 -2.13 -5.96
C SER A 41 -20.05 -1.87 -6.15
N LEU A 42 -19.22 -2.92 -6.15
CA LEU A 42 -17.77 -2.82 -6.45
C LEU A 42 -17.53 -2.26 -7.84
N VAL A 43 -18.19 -2.82 -8.86
CA VAL A 43 -18.02 -2.38 -10.25
C VAL A 43 -18.47 -0.93 -10.45
N PHE A 44 -19.62 -0.53 -9.92
CA PHE A 44 -20.10 0.86 -10.03
C PHE A 44 -19.21 1.84 -9.30
N SER A 45 -18.74 1.52 -8.08
CA SER A 45 -17.84 2.41 -7.35
C SER A 45 -16.50 2.56 -8.06
N TYR A 46 -15.94 1.46 -8.61
CA TYR A 46 -14.71 1.50 -9.39
C TYR A 46 -14.85 2.37 -10.66
N ILE A 47 -15.93 2.16 -11.45
CA ILE A 47 -16.17 2.94 -12.68
C ILE A 47 -16.30 4.43 -12.34
N ASN A 48 -17.07 4.76 -11.30
CA ASN A 48 -17.24 6.14 -10.87
C ASN A 48 -15.91 6.79 -10.46
N ASN A 49 -15.09 6.08 -9.68
CA ASN A 49 -13.77 6.57 -9.29
C ASN A 49 -12.82 6.69 -10.47
N ALA A 50 -12.87 5.78 -11.44
CA ALA A 50 -12.07 5.87 -12.67
C ALA A 50 -12.46 7.10 -13.52
N ILE A 51 -13.75 7.45 -13.59
CA ILE A 51 -14.22 8.66 -14.25
C ILE A 51 -13.72 9.91 -13.52
N VAL A 52 -13.83 9.94 -12.19
CA VAL A 52 -13.34 11.07 -11.37
C VAL A 52 -11.83 11.23 -11.53
N ALA A 53 -11.07 10.15 -11.42
CA ALA A 53 -9.61 10.15 -11.56
C ALA A 53 -9.16 10.68 -12.94
N ASN A 54 -9.89 10.34 -14.01
CA ASN A 54 -9.60 10.83 -15.37
C ASN A 54 -9.99 12.30 -15.58
N LYS A 55 -11.13 12.73 -15.00
CA LYS A 55 -11.67 14.06 -15.21
C LYS A 55 -10.85 15.16 -14.57
N TYR A 56 -10.34 14.90 -13.38
CA TYR A 56 -9.67 15.93 -12.59
C TYR A 56 -8.15 15.98 -12.76
N GLY A 57 -7.53 15.00 -13.41
CA GLY A 57 -6.13 15.02 -13.90
C GLY A 57 -5.04 15.32 -12.85
N ARG A 58 -5.43 15.72 -11.64
CA ARG A 58 -4.56 16.18 -10.58
C ARG A 58 -4.49 15.10 -9.49
N GLY A 59 -3.33 14.46 -9.34
CA GLY A 59 -3.02 13.61 -8.19
C GLY A 59 -3.90 12.38 -7.93
N GLN A 60 -5.01 12.20 -8.65
CA GLN A 60 -5.97 11.13 -8.43
C GLN A 60 -5.82 9.97 -9.42
N LYS A 61 -4.59 9.58 -9.73
CA LYS A 61 -4.31 8.51 -10.70
C LYS A 61 -4.87 7.14 -10.30
N HIS A 62 -5.20 6.93 -9.03
CA HIS A 62 -5.55 5.61 -8.47
C HIS A 62 -7.03 5.54 -8.08
N ALA A 63 -7.83 4.92 -8.94
CA ALA A 63 -9.29 4.78 -8.73
C ALA A 63 -9.65 3.97 -7.47
N ILE A 64 -8.74 3.14 -6.97
CA ILE A 64 -8.93 2.30 -5.78
C ILE A 64 -8.06 2.73 -4.60
N GLY A 65 -7.47 3.93 -4.67
CA GLY A 65 -6.47 4.37 -3.70
C GLY A 65 -5.08 3.80 -3.98
N HIS A 66 -4.10 4.17 -3.15
CA HIS A 66 -2.71 3.77 -3.34
C HIS A 66 -1.94 3.73 -2.03
N VAL A 67 -0.87 2.94 -1.98
CA VAL A 67 0.07 2.89 -0.87
C VAL A 67 1.48 3.03 -1.41
N MET A 68 2.27 3.88 -0.77
CA MET A 68 3.68 4.09 -1.06
C MET A 68 4.51 3.84 0.19
N VAL A 69 5.74 3.43 -0.01
CA VAL A 69 6.73 3.18 1.04
C VAL A 69 7.90 4.13 0.87
N GLU A 70 8.28 4.79 1.94
CA GLU A 70 9.51 5.56 2.03
C GLU A 70 10.48 4.88 3.00
N LEU A 71 11.71 4.70 2.57
CA LEU A 71 12.84 4.33 3.42
C LEU A 71 13.86 5.45 3.39
N LYS A 72 14.29 5.91 4.56
CA LYS A 72 15.22 7.02 4.69
C LYS A 72 16.25 6.77 5.78
N PHE A 73 17.53 6.86 5.41
CA PHE A 73 18.65 6.83 6.35
C PHE A 73 19.90 7.44 5.72
N LYS A 74 20.43 8.51 6.28
CA LYS A 74 21.59 9.25 5.77
C LYS A 74 21.36 9.67 4.31
N ASP A 75 22.23 9.22 3.41
CA ASP A 75 22.22 9.44 1.96
C ASP A 75 21.35 8.42 1.19
N ARG A 76 20.88 7.35 1.88
CA ARG A 76 20.00 6.35 1.27
C ARG A 76 18.55 6.78 1.40
N TYR A 77 17.89 6.87 0.26
CA TYR A 77 16.50 7.26 0.13
C TYR A 77 15.81 6.41 -0.93
N ALA A 78 14.63 5.94 -0.63
CA ALA A 78 13.73 5.31 -1.57
C ALA A 78 12.29 5.73 -1.25
N LEU A 79 11.53 6.11 -2.28
CA LEU A 79 10.10 6.36 -2.22
C LEU A 79 9.46 5.57 -3.36
N VAL A 80 8.80 4.46 -3.02
CA VAL A 80 8.36 3.45 -3.99
C VAL A 80 6.91 3.06 -3.79
N GLY A 81 6.26 2.67 -4.90
CA GLY A 81 4.92 2.09 -4.89
C GLY A 81 4.73 1.20 -6.11
N THR A 82 4.05 0.06 -5.97
CA THR A 82 3.75 -0.81 -7.10
C THR A 82 2.46 -0.40 -7.79
N THR A 83 2.44 -0.46 -9.12
CA THR A 83 1.24 -0.17 -9.91
C THR A 83 1.18 -1.08 -11.15
N ALA A 84 0.00 -1.24 -11.71
CA ALA A 84 -0.14 -1.86 -13.02
C ALA A 84 0.42 -0.94 -14.13
N THR A 85 1.07 -1.51 -15.13
CA THR A 85 1.64 -0.72 -16.24
C THR A 85 0.60 0.04 -17.05
N SER A 86 -0.66 -0.42 -17.06
CA SER A 86 -1.75 0.22 -17.80
C SER A 86 -3.12 -0.07 -17.21
N ASN A 87 -3.74 0.96 -16.64
CA ASN A 87 -5.15 0.90 -16.20
C ASN A 87 -6.10 0.70 -17.39
N ARG A 88 -5.77 1.28 -18.56
CA ARG A 88 -6.54 1.10 -19.79
C ARG A 88 -6.55 -0.37 -20.25
N TYR A 89 -5.42 -1.05 -20.12
CA TYR A 89 -5.34 -2.49 -20.43
C TYR A 89 -6.26 -3.30 -19.51
N MET A 90 -6.24 -3.06 -18.21
CA MET A 90 -7.09 -3.77 -17.25
C MET A 90 -8.57 -3.52 -17.54
N MET A 91 -8.97 -2.27 -17.76
CA MET A 91 -10.34 -1.92 -18.13
C MET A 91 -10.78 -2.63 -19.40
N HIS A 92 -9.95 -2.65 -20.44
CA HIS A 92 -10.24 -3.37 -21.68
C HIS A 92 -10.43 -4.86 -21.45
N LYS A 93 -9.63 -5.50 -20.58
CA LYS A 93 -9.78 -6.93 -20.25
C LYS A 93 -11.11 -7.23 -19.58
N VAL A 94 -11.53 -6.41 -18.64
CA VAL A 94 -12.81 -6.56 -17.94
C VAL A 94 -13.98 -6.28 -18.89
N MET A 95 -13.95 -5.16 -19.61
CA MET A 95 -15.08 -4.69 -20.43
C MET A 95 -15.28 -5.53 -21.70
N HIS A 96 -14.19 -5.94 -22.37
CA HIS A 96 -14.27 -6.52 -23.73
C HIS A 96 -13.75 -7.96 -23.84
N ARG A 97 -12.90 -8.41 -22.91
CA ARG A 97 -12.29 -9.75 -22.98
C ARG A 97 -12.92 -10.75 -22.01
N GLY A 98 -13.93 -10.32 -21.24
CA GLY A 98 -14.69 -11.21 -20.38
C GLY A 98 -13.89 -11.73 -19.18
N TRP A 99 -12.98 -10.93 -18.64
CA TRP A 99 -12.25 -11.31 -17.44
C TRP A 99 -13.13 -11.28 -16.18
N GLY A 100 -14.19 -10.48 -16.18
CA GLY A 100 -15.06 -10.34 -15.01
C GLY A 100 -14.25 -9.99 -13.77
N LEU A 101 -14.58 -10.60 -12.63
CA LEU A 101 -13.81 -10.48 -11.38
C LEU A 101 -12.52 -11.32 -11.38
N GLY A 102 -12.20 -12.05 -12.44
CA GLY A 102 -10.91 -12.71 -12.62
C GLY A 102 -9.72 -11.73 -12.59
N ILE A 103 -9.96 -10.43 -12.88
CA ILE A 103 -8.95 -9.38 -12.77
C ILE A 103 -8.39 -9.23 -11.34
N LEU A 104 -9.19 -9.51 -10.31
CA LEU A 104 -8.77 -9.41 -8.91
C LEU A 104 -7.76 -10.49 -8.52
N PHE A 105 -7.74 -11.60 -9.24
CA PHE A 105 -6.87 -12.77 -9.02
C PHE A 105 -5.76 -12.89 -10.05
N ALA A 106 -5.79 -12.05 -11.08
CA ALA A 106 -4.86 -12.15 -12.20
C ALA A 106 -3.52 -11.49 -11.89
N THR A 107 -2.44 -12.16 -12.26
CA THR A 107 -1.14 -11.52 -12.35
C THR A 107 -1.04 -10.81 -13.71
N ILE A 108 -0.78 -9.52 -13.69
CA ILE A 108 -0.62 -8.66 -14.85
C ILE A 108 0.73 -7.96 -14.82
N ASN A 109 1.08 -7.26 -15.89
CA ASN A 109 2.30 -6.49 -15.92
C ASN A 109 2.25 -5.33 -14.92
N GLY A 110 3.23 -5.31 -14.04
CA GLY A 110 3.45 -4.30 -13.02
C GLY A 110 4.66 -3.42 -13.31
N LYS A 111 4.81 -2.42 -12.51
CA LYS A 111 6.02 -1.60 -12.39
C LYS A 111 6.12 -1.04 -10.98
N LEU A 112 7.34 -0.81 -10.55
CA LEU A 112 7.63 0.01 -9.38
C LEU A 112 7.72 1.46 -9.85
N GLU A 113 6.93 2.35 -9.26
CA GLU A 113 7.10 3.79 -9.41
C GLU A 113 8.06 4.27 -8.33
N GLU A 114 9.03 5.09 -8.71
CA GLU A 114 10.07 5.62 -7.82
C GLU A 114 9.82 7.09 -7.46
N ALA A 115 10.76 7.72 -6.80
CA ALA A 115 10.60 9.05 -6.21
C ALA A 115 10.24 10.14 -7.23
N ASP A 116 10.77 10.06 -8.46
CA ASP A 116 10.47 11.01 -9.54
C ASP A 116 8.98 11.06 -9.90
N ILE A 117 8.28 9.93 -9.78
CA ILE A 117 6.84 9.79 -10.02
C ILE A 117 6.03 10.03 -8.75
N ASN A 118 6.50 9.49 -7.62
CA ASN A 118 5.74 9.47 -6.37
C ASN A 118 5.80 10.79 -5.60
N GLN A 119 6.95 11.49 -5.61
CA GLN A 119 7.15 12.72 -4.85
C GLN A 119 6.14 13.85 -5.22
N PRO A 120 5.92 14.17 -6.51
CA PRO A 120 4.93 15.18 -6.88
C PRO A 120 3.51 14.82 -6.40
N GLN A 121 3.15 13.54 -6.49
CA GLN A 121 1.84 13.07 -6.04
C GLN A 121 1.69 13.19 -4.51
N LEU A 122 2.71 12.86 -3.74
CA LEU A 122 2.68 13.03 -2.28
C LEU A 122 2.57 14.50 -1.89
N GLN A 123 3.29 15.39 -2.57
CA GLN A 123 3.22 16.83 -2.31
C GLN A 123 1.81 17.38 -2.55
N GLU A 124 1.18 17.01 -3.66
CA GLU A 124 -0.19 17.42 -3.98
C GLU A 124 -1.19 16.90 -2.94
N ARG A 125 -1.08 15.62 -2.56
CA ARG A 125 -1.95 14.98 -1.57
C ARG A 125 -1.74 15.54 -0.16
N ALA A 126 -0.49 15.84 0.21
CA ALA A 126 -0.20 16.51 1.47
C ALA A 126 -0.79 17.92 1.53
N ALA A 127 -0.77 18.65 0.42
CA ALA A 127 -1.36 19.98 0.34
C ALA A 127 -2.89 19.96 0.40
N SER A 128 -3.55 18.91 -0.14
CA SER A 128 -5.02 18.76 -0.10
C SER A 128 -5.54 18.07 1.15
N GLY A 129 -4.68 17.45 1.97
CA GLY A 129 -5.09 16.63 3.12
C GLY A 129 -5.70 15.28 2.75
N GLU A 130 -5.56 14.88 1.49
CA GLU A 130 -6.11 13.61 0.97
C GLU A 130 -5.13 12.45 1.08
N MET A 131 -4.33 12.43 2.13
CA MET A 131 -3.49 11.30 2.50
C MET A 131 -3.31 11.21 4.01
N ALA A 132 -3.01 10.00 4.48
CA ALA A 132 -2.52 9.75 5.82
C ALA A 132 -1.19 8.99 5.75
N TYR A 133 -0.44 8.95 6.85
CA TYR A 133 0.80 8.19 6.91
C TYR A 133 1.08 7.62 8.28
N ILE A 134 1.90 6.56 8.27
CA ILE A 134 2.46 5.97 9.47
C ILE A 134 3.97 5.97 9.30
N ARG A 135 4.65 6.65 10.20
CA ARG A 135 6.12 6.73 10.22
C ARG A 135 6.65 5.94 11.41
N TYR A 136 7.50 4.98 11.12
CA TYR A 136 8.25 4.23 12.13
C TYR A 136 9.68 4.78 12.21
N LYS A 137 10.10 5.19 13.41
CA LYS A 137 11.51 5.34 13.72
C LYS A 137 12.06 3.95 13.99
N ILE A 138 13.03 3.52 13.22
CA ILE A 138 13.58 2.17 13.27
C ILE A 138 15.08 2.21 13.57
N ASN A 139 15.68 1.09 13.97
CA ASN A 139 17.12 1.01 14.12
C ASN A 139 17.85 0.67 12.81
N ALA A 140 19.17 0.74 12.82
CA ALA A 140 19.98 0.49 11.64
C ALA A 140 19.83 -0.93 11.10
N GLN A 141 19.74 -1.93 11.97
CA GLN A 141 19.61 -3.32 11.56
C GLN A 141 18.27 -3.58 10.83
N MET A 142 17.18 -3.00 11.34
CA MET A 142 15.87 -3.08 10.68
C MET A 142 15.90 -2.33 9.34
N PHE A 143 16.53 -1.16 9.27
CA PHE A 143 16.68 -0.44 8.02
C PHE A 143 17.44 -1.27 6.97
N GLU A 144 18.58 -1.88 7.33
CA GLU A 144 19.34 -2.74 6.41
C GLU A 144 18.51 -3.90 5.87
N ARG A 145 17.72 -4.54 6.73
CA ARG A 145 16.83 -5.64 6.35
C ARG A 145 15.76 -5.18 5.35
N LEU A 146 15.11 -4.04 5.61
CA LEU A 146 14.09 -3.48 4.73
C LEU A 146 14.68 -2.98 3.40
N TRP A 147 15.87 -2.41 3.47
CA TRP A 147 16.60 -1.99 2.27
C TRP A 147 16.99 -3.18 1.40
N ALA A 148 17.51 -4.25 2.00
CA ALA A 148 17.84 -5.49 1.32
C ALA A 148 16.58 -6.09 0.65
N TYR A 149 15.46 -6.13 1.36
CA TYR A 149 14.18 -6.57 0.80
C TYR A 149 13.81 -5.79 -0.48
N LEU A 150 13.87 -4.46 -0.45
CA LEU A 150 13.58 -3.62 -1.61
C LEU A 150 14.53 -3.91 -2.78
N GLN A 151 15.84 -3.98 -2.51
CA GLN A 151 16.83 -4.23 -3.56
C GLN A 151 16.66 -5.62 -4.19
N GLU A 152 16.43 -6.64 -3.37
CA GLU A 152 16.18 -7.99 -3.85
C GLU A 152 14.85 -8.10 -4.61
N TYR A 153 13.79 -7.43 -4.17
CA TYR A 153 12.50 -7.37 -4.87
C TYR A 153 12.69 -6.88 -6.32
N LYS A 154 13.48 -5.83 -6.50
CA LYS A 154 13.85 -5.28 -7.81
C LYS A 154 14.76 -6.24 -8.59
N ALA A 155 15.82 -6.75 -7.97
CA ALA A 155 16.79 -7.63 -8.61
C ALA A 155 16.17 -8.95 -9.12
N ARG A 156 15.19 -9.48 -8.39
CA ARG A 156 14.41 -10.68 -8.78
C ARG A 156 13.34 -10.37 -9.83
N GLY A 157 13.11 -9.09 -10.18
CA GLY A 157 12.12 -8.67 -11.17
C GLY A 157 10.67 -8.83 -10.70
N TYR A 158 10.41 -8.90 -9.39
CA TYR A 158 9.06 -9.03 -8.84
C TYR A 158 8.23 -7.74 -9.01
N ASP A 159 8.89 -6.61 -9.17
CA ASP A 159 8.33 -5.31 -9.54
C ASP A 159 7.61 -5.32 -10.90
N LYS A 160 7.93 -6.28 -11.79
CA LYS A 160 7.32 -6.43 -13.12
C LYS A 160 5.94 -7.09 -13.09
N TYR A 161 5.51 -7.57 -11.93
CA TYR A 161 4.23 -8.23 -11.76
C TYR A 161 3.34 -7.45 -10.80
N TYR A 162 2.06 -7.36 -11.13
CA TYR A 162 1.04 -6.73 -10.29
C TYR A 162 -0.13 -7.71 -10.11
N ASN A 163 -0.52 -7.93 -8.87
CA ASN A 163 -1.53 -8.93 -8.52
C ASN A 163 -2.37 -8.43 -7.33
N GLY A 164 -3.69 -8.63 -7.38
CA GLY A 164 -4.60 -8.31 -6.29
C GLY A 164 -4.53 -9.30 -5.12
N GLU A 165 -4.12 -10.55 -5.35
CA GLU A 165 -3.83 -11.52 -4.30
C GLU A 165 -2.45 -11.26 -3.71
N ASN A 166 -2.42 -11.14 -2.41
CA ASN A 166 -1.32 -10.54 -1.69
C ASN A 166 -0.33 -11.56 -1.17
N ASN A 167 0.75 -11.79 -1.90
CA ASN A 167 1.94 -12.39 -1.34
C ASN A 167 3.23 -11.88 -2.00
N PRO A 168 3.62 -10.60 -1.74
CA PRO A 168 4.82 -10.04 -2.34
C PRO A 168 6.08 -10.77 -1.92
N ARG A 169 6.12 -11.37 -0.70
CA ARG A 169 7.26 -12.12 -0.19
C ARG A 169 7.43 -13.50 -0.84
N ALA A 170 6.38 -14.03 -1.49
CA ALA A 170 6.46 -15.26 -2.29
C ALA A 170 6.73 -15.02 -3.79
N GLY A 171 7.08 -13.80 -4.18
CA GLY A 171 7.49 -13.51 -5.56
C GLY A 171 6.38 -13.55 -6.60
N LYS A 172 5.10 -13.53 -6.20
CA LYS A 172 3.96 -13.62 -7.13
C LYS A 172 3.45 -12.28 -7.64
N GLY A 173 4.21 -11.22 -7.41
CA GLY A 173 3.79 -9.85 -7.62
C GLY A 173 2.92 -9.34 -6.48
N ALA A 174 2.59 -8.04 -6.49
CA ALA A 174 1.79 -7.44 -5.43
C ALA A 174 0.99 -6.25 -5.90
N GLY A 175 -0.21 -6.06 -5.34
CA GLY A 175 -0.89 -4.79 -5.30
C GLY A 175 -0.16 -3.81 -4.37
N CYS A 176 -0.37 -2.51 -4.55
CA CYS A 176 0.36 -1.47 -3.81
C CYS A 176 0.22 -1.61 -2.28
N SER A 177 -0.97 -1.94 -1.79
CA SER A 177 -1.22 -2.08 -0.35
C SER A 177 -0.51 -3.29 0.25
N ALA A 178 -0.54 -4.43 -0.46
CA ALA A 178 0.16 -5.62 -0.02
C ALA A 178 1.68 -5.44 -0.07
N PHE A 179 2.19 -4.76 -1.09
CA PHE A 179 3.59 -4.38 -1.17
C PHE A 179 3.99 -3.47 0.00
N GLY A 180 3.19 -2.43 0.29
CA GLY A 180 3.44 -1.58 1.46
C GLY A 180 3.38 -2.37 2.78
N HIS A 181 2.38 -3.23 2.95
CA HIS A 181 2.22 -4.05 4.14
C HIS A 181 3.39 -5.04 4.33
N SER A 182 3.95 -5.58 3.25
CA SER A 182 5.08 -6.52 3.34
C SER A 182 6.33 -5.94 4.01
N PHE A 183 6.53 -4.61 3.94
CA PHE A 183 7.60 -3.96 4.71
C PHE A 183 7.36 -4.03 6.22
N LEU A 184 6.09 -3.96 6.65
CA LEU A 184 5.76 -4.17 8.07
C LEU A 184 6.03 -5.62 8.48
N GLU A 185 5.71 -6.59 7.64
CA GLU A 185 5.99 -8.01 7.89
C GLU A 185 7.50 -8.28 7.97
N VAL A 186 8.27 -7.79 6.99
CA VAL A 186 9.72 -7.96 6.94
C VAL A 186 10.41 -7.30 8.13
N GLY A 187 9.88 -6.17 8.61
CA GLY A 187 10.35 -5.47 9.80
C GLY A 187 9.80 -6.01 11.12
N GLY A 188 8.84 -6.95 11.10
CA GLY A 188 8.17 -7.42 12.32
C GLY A 188 7.29 -6.35 12.98
N LEU A 189 6.80 -5.38 12.21
CA LEU A 189 6.05 -4.22 12.70
C LEU A 189 4.52 -4.37 12.56
N GLN A 190 4.03 -5.41 11.86
CA GLN A 190 2.61 -5.61 11.55
C GLN A 190 1.72 -5.74 12.78
N HIS A 191 2.25 -6.29 13.88
CA HIS A 191 1.49 -6.48 15.12
C HIS A 191 1.25 -5.20 15.91
N ILE A 192 2.04 -4.14 15.65
CA ILE A 192 1.92 -2.87 16.39
C ILE A 192 0.56 -2.20 16.11
N LEU A 193 0.07 -2.31 14.88
CA LEU A 193 -1.12 -1.57 14.43
C LEU A 193 -2.43 -2.33 14.53
N ASN A 194 -2.42 -3.65 14.71
CA ASN A 194 -3.61 -4.47 14.52
C ASN A 194 -4.29 -4.17 13.17
N ASP A 195 -3.70 -4.63 12.10
CA ASP A 195 -4.06 -4.34 10.71
C ASP A 195 -5.32 -5.08 10.20
N SER A 196 -6.03 -5.78 11.07
CA SER A 196 -7.24 -6.54 10.70
C SER A 196 -8.31 -5.65 10.04
N ALA A 197 -8.39 -4.37 10.47
CA ALA A 197 -9.31 -3.39 9.90
C ALA A 197 -8.95 -2.95 8.48
N TRP A 198 -7.76 -3.31 7.97
CA TRP A 198 -7.28 -2.93 6.64
C TRP A 198 -7.75 -3.87 5.54
N LYS A 199 -8.30 -5.03 5.92
CA LYS A 199 -8.60 -6.13 4.99
C LYS A 199 -10.06 -6.16 4.59
N ILE A 200 -10.28 -6.30 3.29
CA ILE A 200 -11.52 -6.79 2.73
C ILE A 200 -11.40 -8.31 2.60
N ASP A 201 -12.46 -9.00 2.96
CA ASP A 201 -12.57 -10.45 2.84
C ASP A 201 -13.93 -10.80 2.22
N VAL A 202 -13.91 -11.23 0.97
CA VAL A 202 -15.13 -11.52 0.22
C VAL A 202 -15.03 -12.86 -0.52
N SER A 203 -16.15 -13.56 -0.60
CA SER A 203 -16.30 -14.83 -1.31
C SER A 203 -16.82 -14.57 -2.73
N VAL A 204 -15.91 -14.57 -3.71
CA VAL A 204 -16.23 -14.32 -5.12
C VAL A 204 -16.75 -15.60 -5.76
N GLN A 205 -18.01 -15.60 -6.24
CA GLN A 205 -18.57 -16.76 -6.94
C GLN A 205 -17.69 -17.14 -8.14
N GLU A 206 -17.37 -18.41 -8.32
CA GLU A 206 -16.58 -18.89 -9.45
C GLU A 206 -17.17 -18.49 -10.80
N GLY A 207 -18.51 -18.43 -10.90
CA GLY A 207 -19.22 -17.99 -12.11
C GLY A 207 -18.93 -16.54 -12.52
N LEU A 208 -18.40 -15.71 -11.61
CA LEU A 208 -18.02 -14.31 -11.88
C LEU A 208 -16.52 -14.16 -12.19
N ILE A 209 -15.75 -15.24 -12.08
CA ILE A 209 -14.32 -15.28 -12.36
C ILE A 209 -14.14 -15.77 -13.81
N GLY A 210 -13.65 -14.88 -14.66
CA GLY A 210 -13.35 -15.17 -16.04
C GLY A 210 -11.84 -15.33 -16.27
N LYS A 211 -11.44 -15.22 -17.54
CA LYS A 211 -10.01 -15.27 -17.94
C LYS A 211 -9.18 -14.22 -17.17
N PRO A 212 -7.91 -14.46 -16.91
CA PRO A 212 -7.13 -15.66 -17.27
C PRO A 212 -7.28 -16.79 -16.23
N ILE A 213 -8.06 -16.60 -15.19
CA ILE A 213 -8.15 -17.52 -14.03
C ILE A 213 -9.02 -18.73 -14.34
N ALA A 214 -10.13 -18.54 -15.06
CA ALA A 214 -11.03 -19.62 -15.48
C ALA A 214 -11.24 -19.56 -17.00
N ASP A 215 -11.38 -20.72 -17.65
CA ASP A 215 -11.61 -20.77 -19.09
C ASP A 215 -13.08 -20.47 -19.44
N ARG A 216 -13.50 -19.26 -19.06
CA ARG A 216 -14.82 -18.70 -19.40
C ARG A 216 -14.71 -17.19 -19.63
N ARG A 217 -15.72 -16.64 -20.30
CA ARG A 217 -15.90 -15.21 -20.45
C ARG A 217 -17.04 -14.73 -19.55
N VAL A 218 -16.79 -13.71 -18.73
CA VAL A 218 -17.77 -13.08 -17.86
C VAL A 218 -18.02 -11.65 -18.34
N SER A 219 -19.24 -11.38 -18.77
CA SER A 219 -19.62 -10.04 -19.22
C SER A 219 -19.69 -9.06 -18.04
N ILE A 220 -19.29 -7.81 -18.28
CA ILE A 220 -19.45 -6.73 -17.30
C ILE A 220 -20.92 -6.54 -16.88
N PHE A 221 -21.87 -6.75 -17.78
CA PHE A 221 -23.31 -6.65 -17.47
C PHE A 221 -23.74 -7.64 -16.40
N ILE A 222 -23.18 -8.86 -16.40
CA ILE A 222 -23.46 -9.84 -15.34
C ILE A 222 -23.00 -9.32 -13.98
N LEU A 223 -21.81 -8.67 -13.95
CA LEU A 223 -21.29 -8.07 -12.71
C LEU A 223 -22.18 -6.91 -12.23
N MET A 224 -22.65 -6.06 -13.15
CA MET A 224 -23.47 -4.88 -12.83
C MET A 224 -24.82 -5.22 -12.22
N ILE A 225 -25.35 -6.41 -12.49
CA ILE A 225 -26.66 -6.86 -11.92
C ILE A 225 -26.49 -7.80 -10.73
N LYS A 226 -25.26 -8.22 -10.41
CA LYS A 226 -25.02 -9.20 -9.33
C LYS A 226 -25.03 -8.52 -7.96
N ALA A 227 -26.11 -8.72 -7.22
CA ALA A 227 -26.40 -8.01 -5.98
C ALA A 227 -25.76 -8.62 -4.72
N ARG A 228 -25.14 -9.79 -4.80
CA ARG A 228 -24.58 -10.49 -3.61
C ARG A 228 -23.32 -11.26 -3.95
N TRP A 229 -22.39 -11.32 -2.98
CA TRP A 229 -21.27 -12.24 -2.99
C TRP A 229 -21.73 -13.70 -2.89
N ALA A 230 -20.81 -14.65 -2.97
CA ALA A 230 -21.13 -16.06 -2.79
C ALA A 230 -21.65 -16.33 -1.37
N LYS A 231 -22.58 -17.29 -1.27
CA LYS A 231 -22.92 -17.95 -0.02
C LYS A 231 -22.06 -19.21 0.13
N GLU A 232 -21.98 -19.77 1.34
CA GLU A 232 -21.22 -21.00 1.62
C GLU A 232 -21.62 -22.19 0.75
N THR A 233 -22.88 -22.23 0.31
CA THR A 233 -23.39 -23.27 -0.60
C THR A 233 -22.92 -23.14 -2.05
N ASN A 234 -22.33 -22.03 -2.42
CA ASN A 234 -21.83 -21.79 -3.77
C ASN A 234 -20.35 -22.19 -3.89
N LYS A 235 -19.93 -22.57 -5.08
CA LYS A 235 -18.49 -22.60 -5.39
C LYS A 235 -17.96 -21.19 -5.47
N TYR A 236 -16.93 -20.89 -4.69
CA TYR A 236 -16.34 -19.56 -4.62
C TYR A 236 -14.81 -19.62 -4.43
N ARG A 237 -14.17 -18.51 -4.78
CA ARG A 237 -12.78 -18.21 -4.43
C ARG A 237 -12.78 -17.05 -3.44
N ARG A 238 -12.08 -17.20 -2.33
CA ARG A 238 -11.94 -16.15 -1.32
C ARG A 238 -10.94 -15.12 -1.82
N LEU A 239 -11.29 -13.86 -1.73
CA LEU A 239 -10.42 -12.73 -1.98
C LEU A 239 -10.15 -12.02 -0.66
N GLN A 240 -8.88 -11.93 -0.29
CA GLN A 240 -8.42 -11.07 0.78
C GLN A 240 -7.59 -9.94 0.19
N TYR A 241 -7.94 -8.70 0.52
CA TYR A 241 -7.36 -7.52 -0.09
C TYR A 241 -7.15 -6.43 0.96
N TYR A 242 -5.93 -5.87 1.03
CA TYR A 242 -5.65 -4.67 1.82
C TYR A 242 -6.18 -3.44 1.07
N GLU A 243 -7.17 -2.77 1.64
CA GLU A 243 -7.89 -1.69 0.98
C GLU A 243 -7.37 -0.33 1.47
N PRO A 244 -6.82 0.53 0.56
CA PRO A 244 -6.20 1.78 0.95
C PRO A 244 -7.12 2.74 1.73
N THR A 245 -8.42 2.79 1.41
CA THR A 245 -9.34 3.69 2.13
C THR A 245 -9.60 3.20 3.56
N LEU A 246 -9.64 1.87 3.77
CA LEU A 246 -9.72 1.33 5.13
C LEU A 246 -8.46 1.61 5.92
N MET A 247 -7.28 1.46 5.31
CA MET A 247 -6.00 1.83 5.92
C MET A 247 -5.99 3.31 6.31
N TYR A 248 -6.39 4.20 5.40
CA TYR A 248 -6.49 5.64 5.63
C TYR A 248 -7.40 5.96 6.82
N ASN A 249 -8.61 5.41 6.85
CA ASN A 249 -9.58 5.66 7.90
C ASN A 249 -9.09 5.14 9.25
N ASP A 250 -8.43 4.00 9.29
CA ASP A 250 -7.87 3.41 10.50
C ASP A 250 -6.74 4.28 11.07
N VAL A 251 -5.83 4.79 10.22
CA VAL A 251 -4.79 5.73 10.65
C VAL A 251 -5.39 6.97 11.27
N LEU A 252 -6.40 7.58 10.63
CA LEU A 252 -7.10 8.75 11.17
C LEU A 252 -7.80 8.43 12.49
N SER A 253 -8.44 7.28 12.61
CA SER A 253 -9.11 6.84 13.83
C SER A 253 -8.11 6.67 14.97
N LYS A 254 -6.99 5.98 14.74
CA LYS A 254 -5.92 5.80 15.74
C LYS A 254 -5.31 7.12 16.18
N MET A 255 -5.08 8.02 15.22
CA MET A 255 -4.58 9.35 15.52
C MET A 255 -5.58 10.16 16.40
N ASN A 256 -6.87 10.16 16.05
CA ASN A 256 -7.89 10.91 16.77
C ASN A 256 -8.05 10.41 18.21
N ASN A 257 -8.01 9.10 18.39
CA ASN A 257 -8.20 8.45 19.68
C ASN A 257 -6.93 8.35 20.53
N ASN A 258 -5.77 8.80 20.04
CA ASN A 258 -4.46 8.65 20.68
C ASN A 258 -4.15 7.21 21.13
N THR A 259 -4.56 6.24 20.34
CA THR A 259 -4.43 4.82 20.71
C THR A 259 -3.03 4.28 20.50
N ILE A 260 -2.23 4.92 19.64
CA ILE A 260 -0.88 4.45 19.31
C ILE A 260 -0.01 5.59 18.77
N GLY A 261 1.26 5.60 19.16
CA GLY A 261 2.25 6.57 18.67
C GLY A 261 1.95 8.02 19.06
N THR A 262 2.61 8.93 18.39
CA THR A 262 2.38 10.38 18.52
C THR A 262 1.79 10.95 17.26
N LYS A 263 0.88 11.92 17.40
CA LYS A 263 0.30 12.64 16.26
C LYS A 263 1.39 13.40 15.50
N ASP A 264 1.29 13.39 14.19
CA ASP A 264 2.17 14.12 13.29
C ASP A 264 1.38 14.71 12.12
N SER A 265 1.96 15.70 11.43
CA SER A 265 1.36 16.30 10.24
C SER A 265 2.42 16.76 9.27
N ALA A 266 2.13 16.61 7.97
CA ALA A 266 2.94 17.12 6.88
C ALA A 266 2.03 17.90 5.90
N GLY A 267 2.10 19.23 5.95
CA GLY A 267 1.11 20.07 5.30
C GLY A 267 -0.27 19.85 5.95
N GLN A 268 -1.27 19.49 5.16
CA GLN A 268 -2.61 19.12 5.65
C GLN A 268 -2.75 17.60 5.88
N ALA A 269 -1.77 16.81 5.46
CA ALA A 269 -1.77 15.37 5.71
C ALA A 269 -1.59 15.06 7.18
N LYS A 270 -2.26 14.01 7.64
CA LYS A 270 -2.28 13.57 9.03
C LYS A 270 -1.55 12.24 9.17
N GLY A 271 -0.82 12.07 10.26
CA GLY A 271 -0.06 10.87 10.48
C GLY A 271 0.18 10.50 11.92
N ILE A 272 0.79 9.34 12.08
CA ILE A 272 1.23 8.79 13.36
C ILE A 272 2.72 8.50 13.26
N VAL A 273 3.48 8.88 14.28
CA VAL A 273 4.88 8.47 14.47
C VAL A 273 4.95 7.42 15.56
N ILE A 274 5.55 6.31 15.26
CA ILE A 274 5.76 5.17 16.15
C ILE A 274 7.26 4.99 16.37
N ASP A 275 7.70 4.98 17.60
CA ASP A 275 9.09 4.65 17.93
C ASP A 275 9.26 3.14 18.06
N ALA A 276 9.87 2.54 17.05
CA ALA A 276 10.24 1.14 16.97
C ALA A 276 11.77 0.94 16.96
N SER A 277 12.53 1.97 17.35
CA SER A 277 14.00 1.96 17.29
C SER A 277 14.65 0.92 18.22
N THR A 278 13.93 0.49 19.24
CA THR A 278 14.39 -0.55 20.19
C THR A 278 14.01 -1.97 19.76
N LEU A 279 13.11 -2.11 18.78
CA LEU A 279 12.68 -3.42 18.32
C LEU A 279 13.74 -4.07 17.45
N GLN A 280 13.96 -5.36 17.65
CA GLN A 280 14.83 -6.13 16.75
C GLN A 280 14.02 -6.63 15.54
N PRO A 281 14.61 -6.63 14.33
CA PRO A 281 13.97 -7.28 13.19
C PRO A 281 13.81 -8.78 13.45
N PRO A 282 12.79 -9.43 12.87
CA PRO A 282 12.59 -10.86 13.06
C PRO A 282 13.72 -11.68 12.42
N ASP A 283 14.03 -12.84 13.02
CA ASP A 283 15.02 -13.80 12.50
C ASP A 283 14.50 -14.59 11.28
N GLU A 284 13.19 -14.52 11.01
CA GLU A 284 12.56 -15.19 9.88
C GLU A 284 13.16 -14.77 8.52
N PRO A 285 13.18 -15.66 7.52
CA PRO A 285 13.59 -15.32 6.16
C PRO A 285 12.78 -14.13 5.59
N ILE A 286 13.45 -13.29 4.82
CA ILE A 286 12.80 -12.18 4.11
C ILE A 286 11.75 -12.72 3.12
N TRP A 287 12.09 -13.80 2.43
CA TRP A 287 11.25 -14.45 1.42
C TRP A 287 10.54 -15.66 2.00
N GLN A 288 9.32 -15.88 1.53
CA GLN A 288 8.49 -17.04 1.83
C GLN A 288 8.46 -17.90 0.57
N ASP A 289 9.23 -18.97 0.57
CA ASP A 289 9.27 -19.95 -0.53
C ASP A 289 8.03 -20.84 -0.55
#